data_4fc11eefc84f84afdc21787c5bd2a58d
#
_entry.id   4fc11eefc84f84afdc21787c5bd2a58d
#
_cell.length_a   1.000
_cell.length_b   1.000
_cell.length_c   1.000
_cell.angle_alpha   90.00
_cell.angle_beta   90.00
_cell.angle_gamma   90.00
#
_symmetry.space_group_name_H-M   'P 1'
#
loop_
_entity.id
_entity.type
_entity.pdbx_description
1 polymer ?
#
loop_
_entity_poly.entity_id
_entity_poly.type
_entity_poly.pdbx_seq_one_letter_code
_entity_poly.pdbx_strand_id
1 'polypeptide(L)'
;MMNQYFKIVSVILLFLIVGCKDIQKNNKNSSSVDKSDVELNEENTQAIVNEAIKAHGGTFYDSANYQFIFRDKLYKFNNQNGFAYTVSSEDSLGNKIEDNLYNGKFNRKVNDEFVELTDKDVAKYSNALNSVIYFATLPHKLNDTAVLKKGVGETVIKDEDYDVIKVTFVKQGGGTDHDDIFMYWINKKSHYINYLAYSYSVNEGGVRFRSAYNPRTIDGIRFQDYINWEAPVGTALSQLPAMFEKGQLKELSRIETEEVKNLDHTDFEE
;
A
#
# COMPACT_ATOMS: atom_id res chain seq x y z
N MET A 1 17.17 32.94 55.71
CA MET A 1 16.23 34.03 56.13
C MET A 1 14.96 33.72 55.39
N MET A 2 14.05 33.07 56.09
CA MET A 2 12.85 33.71 56.74
C MET A 2 11.79 33.95 55.67
N ASN A 3 10.80 33.14 55.71
CA ASN A 3 9.50 33.20 56.44
C ASN A 3 8.40 33.77 55.56
N GLN A 4 7.37 33.05 55.38
CA GLN A 4 6.04 32.90 56.08
C GLN A 4 4.97 33.64 55.28
N TYR A 5 3.69 33.33 55.21
CA TYR A 5 2.66 32.49 55.83
C TYR A 5 1.50 32.43 54.82
N PHE A 6 0.86 31.29 54.58
CA PHE A 6 -0.38 30.80 55.19
C PHE A 6 -1.57 31.77 55.18
N LYS A 7 -2.65 31.45 54.45
CA LYS A 7 -4.03 31.48 54.98
C LYS A 7 -5.03 30.75 54.11
N ILE A 8 -5.57 29.74 54.73
CA ILE A 8 -6.80 28.98 54.40
C ILE A 8 -8.01 29.85 54.68
N VAL A 9 -9.03 29.87 53.81
CA VAL A 9 -10.39 30.15 54.20
C VAL A 9 -11.32 29.18 53.46
N SER A 10 -11.86 28.31 54.26
CA SER A 10 -12.98 27.40 53.97
C SER A 10 -14.28 28.14 54.26
N VAL A 11 -15.27 28.10 53.36
CA VAL A 11 -16.68 28.35 53.73
C VAL A 11 -17.58 27.37 53.01
N ILE A 12 -18.38 26.77 53.81
CA ILE A 12 -19.32 25.68 53.68
C ILE A 12 -20.71 26.21 53.27
N LEU A 13 -21.41 25.36 52.45
CA LEU A 13 -22.83 25.02 52.50
C LEU A 13 -23.89 26.03 52.01
N LEU A 14 -24.74 25.66 51.08
CA LEU A 14 -26.14 25.31 51.38
C LEU A 14 -26.89 24.74 50.14
N PHE A 15 -27.60 23.67 50.34
CA PHE A 15 -28.60 23.02 49.48
C PHE A 15 -29.81 23.95 49.24
N LEU A 16 -30.35 23.88 48.01
CA LEU A 16 -31.81 23.92 47.81
C LEU A 16 -32.18 23.10 46.54
N ILE A 17 -33.02 22.12 46.78
CA ILE A 17 -33.73 21.28 45.82
C ILE A 17 -35.06 21.97 45.49
N VAL A 18 -35.36 22.19 44.19
CA VAL A 18 -36.74 22.34 43.72
C VAL A 18 -36.87 21.78 42.32
N GLY A 19 -37.49 20.81 42.12
CA GLY A 19 -38.65 20.23 41.46
C GLY A 19 -38.81 20.47 39.95
N CYS A 20 -39.08 19.34 39.32
CA CYS A 20 -39.57 19.02 37.96
C CYS A 20 -40.37 20.06 37.21
N LYS A 21 -40.10 20.17 35.87
CA LYS A 21 -41.17 20.06 34.86
C LYS A 21 -40.59 19.74 33.49
N ASP A 22 -41.10 18.65 32.88
CA ASP A 22 -40.92 18.28 31.50
C ASP A 22 -41.33 19.38 30.52
N ILE A 23 -40.45 19.68 29.59
CA ILE A 23 -40.83 20.26 28.30
C ILE A 23 -40.04 19.56 27.22
N GLN A 24 -40.68 18.63 26.51
CA GLN A 24 -40.20 18.16 25.21
C GLN A 24 -40.08 19.34 24.26
N LYS A 25 -38.87 19.59 23.78
CA LYS A 25 -38.62 20.31 22.54
C LYS A 25 -37.77 19.42 21.64
N ASN A 26 -38.45 18.90 20.62
CA ASN A 26 -37.79 18.37 19.42
C ASN A 26 -36.81 19.40 18.86
N ASN A 27 -35.53 19.18 19.04
CA ASN A 27 -34.49 19.80 18.27
C ASN A 27 -33.89 18.72 17.36
N LYS A 28 -34.29 18.76 16.11
CA LYS A 28 -33.52 18.14 15.02
C LYS A 28 -32.19 18.88 14.92
N ASN A 29 -31.22 18.47 15.68
CA ASN A 29 -29.83 18.74 15.36
C ASN A 29 -29.40 17.65 14.37
N SER A 30 -29.32 17.99 13.11
CA SER A 30 -28.50 17.29 12.13
C SER A 30 -27.04 17.51 12.56
N SER A 31 -26.52 16.68 13.45
CA SER A 31 -25.10 16.52 13.60
C SER A 31 -24.61 15.86 12.30
N SER A 32 -23.91 16.63 11.48
CA SER A 32 -23.01 16.06 10.47
C SER A 32 -22.00 15.20 11.24
N VAL A 33 -22.23 13.89 11.25
CA VAL A 33 -21.23 12.93 11.71
C VAL A 33 -20.09 13.08 10.72
N ASP A 34 -18.98 13.55 11.21
CA ASP A 34 -17.73 13.58 10.46
C ASP A 34 -17.41 12.10 10.14
N LYS A 35 -17.49 11.74 8.85
CA LYS A 35 -17.35 10.36 8.37
C LYS A 35 -15.93 9.79 8.57
N SER A 36 -15.01 10.59 9.12
CA SER A 36 -13.59 10.27 9.18
C SER A 36 -13.17 9.29 10.29
N ASP A 37 -14.05 8.93 11.24
CA ASP A 37 -13.67 8.16 12.43
C ASP A 37 -14.41 6.83 12.61
N VAL A 38 -15.04 6.27 11.57
CA VAL A 38 -15.61 4.93 11.64
C VAL A 38 -14.49 3.91 11.34
N GLU A 39 -13.82 3.46 12.39
CA GLU A 39 -12.90 2.34 12.30
C GLU A 39 -13.66 1.09 11.83
N LEU A 40 -13.29 0.56 10.67
CA LEU A 40 -13.87 -0.68 10.14
C LEU A 40 -13.44 -1.86 11.01
N ASN A 41 -14.36 -2.76 11.33
CA ASN A 41 -13.99 -3.99 12.03
C ASN A 41 -13.12 -4.91 11.12
N GLU A 42 -12.47 -5.90 11.72
CA GLU A 42 -11.57 -6.81 11.00
C GLU A 42 -12.27 -7.58 9.88
N GLU A 43 -13.51 -8.03 10.12
CA GLU A 43 -14.31 -8.77 9.14
C GLU A 43 -14.62 -7.92 7.91
N ASN A 44 -15.05 -6.68 8.10
CA ASN A 44 -15.30 -5.73 7.01
C ASN A 44 -14.01 -5.39 6.26
N THR A 45 -12.91 -5.18 6.98
CA THR A 45 -11.59 -4.93 6.38
C THR A 45 -11.16 -6.08 5.47
N GLN A 46 -11.32 -7.32 5.95
CA GLN A 46 -10.99 -8.51 5.16
C GLN A 46 -11.89 -8.66 3.93
N ALA A 47 -13.19 -8.38 4.07
CA ALA A 47 -14.14 -8.43 2.95
C ALA A 47 -13.76 -7.41 1.85
N ILE A 48 -13.43 -6.16 2.21
CA ILE A 48 -13.00 -5.12 1.28
C ILE A 48 -11.75 -5.56 0.51
N VAL A 49 -10.75 -6.10 1.22
CA VAL A 49 -9.51 -6.59 0.57
C VAL A 49 -9.79 -7.77 -0.35
N ASN A 50 -10.67 -8.71 0.03
CA ASN A 50 -11.03 -9.84 -0.81
C ASN A 50 -11.73 -9.39 -2.11
N GLU A 51 -12.65 -8.43 -2.04
CA GLU A 51 -13.30 -7.88 -3.24
C GLU A 51 -12.30 -7.12 -4.10
N ALA A 52 -11.33 -6.41 -3.52
CA ALA A 52 -10.26 -5.79 -4.29
C ALA A 52 -9.39 -6.83 -5.01
N ILE A 53 -8.96 -7.89 -4.34
CA ILE A 53 -8.20 -8.99 -4.97
C ILE A 53 -9.00 -9.59 -6.12
N LYS A 54 -10.29 -9.89 -5.90
CA LYS A 54 -11.18 -10.44 -6.93
C LYS A 54 -11.32 -9.51 -8.14
N ALA A 55 -11.50 -8.21 -7.91
CA ALA A 55 -11.63 -7.22 -8.96
C ALA A 55 -10.36 -7.06 -9.82
N HIS A 56 -9.18 -7.35 -9.25
CA HIS A 56 -7.91 -7.25 -9.97
C HIS A 56 -7.47 -8.56 -10.66
N GLY A 57 -8.24 -9.64 -10.54
CA GLY A 57 -7.94 -10.90 -11.23
C GLY A 57 -8.17 -12.13 -10.34
N GLY A 58 -8.27 -11.98 -9.02
CA GLY A 58 -8.62 -13.08 -8.11
C GLY A 58 -7.73 -14.31 -8.29
N THR A 59 -8.36 -15.45 -8.52
CA THR A 59 -7.69 -16.75 -8.68
C THR A 59 -6.81 -16.87 -9.93
N PHE A 60 -6.93 -15.97 -10.92
CA PHE A 60 -6.00 -15.96 -12.05
C PHE A 60 -4.56 -15.72 -11.61
N TYR A 61 -4.34 -15.03 -10.47
CA TYR A 61 -3.01 -14.86 -9.91
C TYR A 61 -2.39 -16.16 -9.36
N ASP A 62 -3.19 -17.14 -8.96
CA ASP A 62 -2.69 -18.38 -8.34
C ASP A 62 -1.86 -19.21 -9.34
N SER A 63 -2.17 -19.09 -10.63
CA SER A 63 -1.45 -19.76 -11.72
C SER A 63 -0.79 -18.77 -12.70
N ALA A 64 -0.67 -17.51 -12.32
CA ALA A 64 -0.15 -16.49 -13.21
C ALA A 64 1.31 -16.74 -13.62
N ASN A 65 1.58 -16.57 -14.92
CA ASN A 65 2.91 -16.69 -15.52
C ASN A 65 3.08 -15.57 -16.55
N TYR A 66 3.64 -14.43 -16.09
CA TYR A 66 3.68 -13.21 -16.87
C TYR A 66 5.07 -12.59 -16.91
N GLN A 67 5.29 -11.79 -17.93
CA GLN A 67 6.43 -10.88 -18.00
C GLN A 67 5.99 -9.45 -18.27
N PHE A 68 6.82 -8.49 -17.91
CA PHE A 68 6.68 -7.07 -18.24
C PHE A 68 8.04 -6.36 -18.22
N ILE A 69 8.13 -5.23 -18.90
CA ILE A 69 9.29 -4.36 -18.84
C ILE A 69 9.01 -3.23 -17.83
N PHE A 70 9.98 -2.96 -16.97
CA PHE A 70 9.97 -1.81 -16.07
C PHE A 70 11.39 -1.24 -15.97
N ARG A 71 11.54 0.04 -16.34
CA ARG A 71 12.84 0.74 -16.35
C ARG A 71 13.93 -0.04 -17.10
N ASP A 72 13.64 -0.40 -18.33
CA ASP A 72 14.54 -1.13 -19.23
C ASP A 72 14.98 -2.53 -18.73
N LYS A 73 14.29 -3.08 -17.73
CA LYS A 73 14.53 -4.42 -17.20
C LYS A 73 13.32 -5.32 -17.44
N LEU A 74 13.60 -6.54 -17.86
CA LEU A 74 12.59 -7.57 -18.05
C LEU A 74 12.32 -8.29 -16.73
N TYR A 75 11.10 -8.16 -16.21
CA TYR A 75 10.61 -8.88 -15.04
C TYR A 75 9.71 -10.03 -15.44
N LYS A 76 9.84 -11.16 -14.75
CA LYS A 76 8.94 -12.29 -14.88
C LYS A 76 8.47 -12.75 -13.52
N PHE A 77 7.21 -13.19 -13.45
CA PHE A 77 6.68 -13.86 -12.27
C PHE A 77 5.85 -15.06 -12.67
N ASN A 78 6.03 -16.16 -11.92
CA ASN A 78 5.29 -17.40 -12.09
C ASN A 78 4.85 -17.89 -10.71
N ASN A 79 3.56 -18.13 -10.53
CA ASN A 79 2.94 -18.55 -9.27
C ASN A 79 2.45 -20.00 -9.29
N GLN A 80 2.64 -20.76 -10.38
CA GLN A 80 2.05 -22.10 -10.59
C GLN A 80 2.54 -23.15 -9.58
N ASN A 81 3.80 -23.07 -9.13
CA ASN A 81 4.39 -24.03 -8.20
C ASN A 81 5.11 -23.35 -7.04
N GLY A 82 4.37 -22.50 -6.31
CA GLY A 82 4.96 -21.53 -5.41
C GLY A 82 5.22 -20.23 -6.14
N PHE A 83 6.22 -19.43 -5.74
CA PHE A 83 6.54 -18.22 -6.48
C PHE A 83 7.96 -18.28 -7.07
N ALA A 84 8.06 -17.87 -8.32
CA ALA A 84 9.32 -17.70 -9.03
C ALA A 84 9.34 -16.32 -9.68
N TYR A 85 10.28 -15.48 -9.28
CA TYR A 85 10.46 -14.14 -9.82
C TYR A 85 11.84 -14.04 -10.45
N THR A 86 11.91 -13.40 -11.62
CA THR A 86 13.17 -13.17 -12.32
C THR A 86 13.23 -11.70 -12.76
N VAL A 87 14.41 -11.09 -12.69
CA VAL A 87 14.70 -9.86 -13.41
C VAL A 87 15.95 -10.04 -14.23
N SER A 88 15.85 -9.70 -15.51
CA SER A 88 16.96 -9.68 -16.46
C SER A 88 17.28 -8.25 -16.84
N SER A 89 18.55 -7.91 -16.85
CA SER A 89 19.06 -6.58 -17.20
C SER A 89 20.48 -6.69 -17.78
N GLU A 90 20.97 -5.59 -18.32
CA GLU A 90 22.37 -5.45 -18.76
C GLU A 90 23.03 -4.33 -17.96
N ASP A 91 24.29 -4.52 -17.57
CA ASP A 91 25.07 -3.46 -16.93
C ASP A 91 25.74 -2.55 -17.95
N SER A 92 26.40 -1.49 -17.47
CA SER A 92 27.08 -0.52 -18.33
C SER A 92 28.29 -1.08 -19.11
N LEU A 93 28.71 -2.30 -18.80
CA LEU A 93 29.81 -3.02 -19.47
C LEU A 93 29.30 -4.04 -20.48
N GLY A 94 27.96 -4.18 -20.62
CA GLY A 94 27.33 -5.16 -21.49
C GLY A 94 27.20 -6.56 -20.87
N ASN A 95 27.43 -6.71 -19.56
CA ASN A 95 27.21 -8.01 -18.92
C ASN A 95 25.72 -8.24 -18.70
N LYS A 96 25.25 -9.41 -19.07
CA LYS A 96 23.90 -9.87 -18.80
C LYS A 96 23.77 -10.26 -17.32
N ILE A 97 22.84 -9.65 -16.60
CA ILE A 97 22.56 -9.93 -15.20
C ILE A 97 21.17 -10.56 -15.12
N GLU A 98 21.07 -11.72 -14.45
CA GLU A 98 19.82 -12.38 -14.15
C GLU A 98 19.74 -12.65 -12.66
N ASP A 99 18.74 -12.04 -12.00
CA ASP A 99 18.39 -12.30 -10.60
C ASP A 99 17.18 -13.20 -10.54
N ASN A 100 17.25 -14.26 -9.76
CA ASN A 100 16.17 -15.21 -9.56
C ASN A 100 15.83 -15.33 -8.08
N LEU A 101 14.54 -15.25 -7.77
CA LEU A 101 14.00 -15.47 -6.43
C LEU A 101 12.93 -16.57 -6.51
N TYR A 102 13.27 -17.76 -6.03
CA TYR A 102 12.38 -18.91 -6.04
C TYR A 102 12.08 -19.38 -4.63
N ASN A 103 10.82 -19.28 -4.20
CA ASN A 103 10.36 -19.67 -2.86
C ASN A 103 11.30 -19.16 -1.74
N GLY A 104 11.70 -17.89 -1.82
CA GLY A 104 12.59 -17.23 -0.83
C GLY A 104 14.09 -17.49 -1.01
N LYS A 105 14.50 -18.33 -1.96
CA LYS A 105 15.91 -18.55 -2.29
C LYS A 105 16.33 -17.67 -3.45
N PHE A 106 17.33 -16.83 -3.21
CA PHE A 106 17.85 -15.91 -4.22
C PHE A 106 19.16 -16.42 -4.82
N ASN A 107 19.35 -16.20 -6.11
CA ASN A 107 20.63 -16.34 -6.81
C ASN A 107 20.77 -15.30 -7.91
N ARG A 108 22.01 -15.01 -8.28
CA ARG A 108 22.36 -14.13 -9.40
C ARG A 108 23.27 -14.86 -10.38
N LYS A 109 23.03 -14.63 -11.66
CA LYS A 109 23.96 -14.99 -12.74
C LYS A 109 24.47 -13.71 -13.41
N VAL A 110 25.72 -13.76 -13.85
CA VAL A 110 26.34 -12.76 -14.71
C VAL A 110 26.92 -13.51 -15.92
N ASN A 111 26.46 -13.16 -17.12
CA ASN A 111 26.81 -13.89 -18.37
C ASN A 111 26.60 -15.41 -18.25
N ASP A 112 25.44 -15.81 -17.71
CA ASP A 112 25.01 -17.19 -17.46
C ASP A 112 25.79 -17.95 -16.35
N GLU A 113 26.80 -17.36 -15.72
CA GLU A 113 27.57 -17.95 -14.65
C GLU A 113 27.05 -17.49 -13.28
N PHE A 114 26.89 -18.45 -12.35
CA PHE A 114 26.50 -18.12 -10.98
C PHE A 114 27.59 -17.32 -10.27
N VAL A 115 27.20 -16.27 -9.57
CA VAL A 115 28.10 -15.45 -8.75
C VAL A 115 27.77 -15.62 -7.26
N GLU A 116 28.81 -15.75 -6.45
CA GLU A 116 28.66 -15.72 -5.01
C GLU A 116 28.40 -14.29 -4.54
N LEU A 117 27.40 -14.13 -3.69
CA LEU A 117 26.99 -12.85 -3.13
C LEU A 117 27.14 -12.87 -1.61
N THR A 118 27.42 -11.71 -1.04
CA THR A 118 27.31 -11.54 0.42
C THR A 118 25.84 -11.60 0.85
N ASP A 119 25.56 -11.97 2.11
CA ASP A 119 24.18 -11.96 2.67
C ASP A 119 23.51 -10.59 2.50
N LYS A 120 24.29 -9.50 2.62
CA LYS A 120 23.81 -8.14 2.42
C LYS A 120 23.35 -7.89 0.98
N ASP A 121 24.11 -8.38 0.00
CA ASP A 121 23.75 -8.23 -1.41
C ASP A 121 22.56 -9.12 -1.79
N VAL A 122 22.51 -10.36 -1.26
CA VAL A 122 21.35 -11.23 -1.38
C VAL A 122 20.08 -10.53 -0.87
N ALA A 123 20.12 -9.98 0.34
CA ALA A 123 19.00 -9.24 0.89
C ALA A 123 18.61 -8.03 0.04
N LYS A 124 19.59 -7.23 -0.40
CA LYS A 124 19.39 -6.05 -1.23
C LYS A 124 18.68 -6.38 -2.55
N TYR A 125 19.19 -7.36 -3.30
CA TYR A 125 18.67 -7.67 -4.63
C TYR A 125 17.36 -8.45 -4.58
N SER A 126 17.22 -9.38 -3.63
CA SER A 126 15.95 -10.10 -3.44
C SER A 126 14.81 -9.16 -3.04
N ASN A 127 15.07 -8.21 -2.12
CA ASN A 127 14.07 -7.22 -1.73
C ASN A 127 13.70 -6.29 -2.90
N ALA A 128 14.68 -5.84 -3.70
CA ALA A 128 14.42 -5.01 -4.86
C ALA A 128 13.52 -5.73 -5.88
N LEU A 129 13.83 -6.99 -6.20
CA LEU A 129 13.02 -7.81 -7.10
C LEU A 129 11.61 -8.04 -6.55
N ASN A 130 11.51 -8.47 -5.29
CA ASN A 130 10.22 -8.71 -4.64
C ASN A 130 9.35 -7.44 -4.61
N SER A 131 9.93 -6.27 -4.32
CA SER A 131 9.22 -5.00 -4.27
C SER A 131 8.59 -4.62 -5.62
N VAL A 132 9.32 -4.80 -6.74
CA VAL A 132 8.77 -4.51 -8.06
C VAL A 132 7.58 -5.42 -8.37
N ILE A 133 7.72 -6.73 -8.15
CA ILE A 133 6.63 -7.69 -8.37
C ILE A 133 5.45 -7.40 -7.44
N TYR A 134 5.69 -7.11 -6.16
CA TYR A 134 4.63 -6.76 -5.21
C TYR A 134 3.78 -5.59 -5.70
N PHE A 135 4.40 -4.50 -6.11
CA PHE A 135 3.66 -3.32 -6.58
C PHE A 135 3.00 -3.52 -7.94
N ALA A 136 3.62 -4.28 -8.84
CA ALA A 136 3.05 -4.59 -10.15
C ALA A 136 1.82 -5.51 -10.06
N THR A 137 1.74 -6.34 -9.01
CA THR A 137 0.69 -7.36 -8.82
C THR A 137 -0.28 -7.03 -7.68
N LEU A 138 -0.30 -5.79 -7.17
CA LEU A 138 -1.29 -5.38 -6.19
C LEU A 138 -2.73 -5.59 -6.70
N PRO A 139 -3.65 -6.04 -5.84
CA PRO A 139 -3.55 -6.33 -4.40
C PRO A 139 -3.30 -7.80 -4.05
N HIS A 140 -2.87 -8.63 -4.98
CA HIS A 140 -2.80 -10.09 -4.83
C HIS A 140 -2.17 -10.53 -3.50
N LYS A 141 -1.07 -9.90 -3.09
CA LYS A 141 -0.32 -10.25 -1.88
C LYS A 141 -0.87 -9.66 -0.57
N LEU A 142 -1.97 -8.94 -0.59
CA LEU A 142 -2.53 -8.38 0.64
C LEU A 142 -3.11 -9.43 1.59
N ASN A 143 -3.27 -10.67 1.15
CA ASN A 143 -3.68 -11.79 2.01
C ASN A 143 -2.51 -12.68 2.49
N ASP A 144 -1.28 -12.33 2.18
CA ASP A 144 -0.11 -13.05 2.71
C ASP A 144 -0.05 -12.93 4.24
N THR A 145 0.45 -13.97 4.89
CA THR A 145 0.49 -14.08 6.37
C THR A 145 1.33 -13.01 7.05
N ALA A 146 2.28 -12.40 6.32
CA ALA A 146 3.10 -11.31 6.81
C ALA A 146 2.38 -9.95 6.80
N VAL A 147 1.20 -9.84 6.19
CA VAL A 147 0.48 -8.57 5.98
C VAL A 147 -0.56 -8.35 7.07
N LEU A 148 -0.40 -7.25 7.82
CA LEU A 148 -1.35 -6.77 8.81
C LEU A 148 -2.21 -5.67 8.19
N LYS A 149 -3.53 -5.87 8.18
CA LYS A 149 -4.51 -4.97 7.57
C LYS A 149 -5.41 -4.35 8.62
N LYS A 150 -5.65 -3.06 8.52
CA LYS A 150 -6.59 -2.33 9.39
C LYS A 150 -7.40 -1.35 8.54
N GLY A 151 -8.71 -1.46 8.57
CA GLY A 151 -9.60 -0.45 8.00
C GLY A 151 -9.57 0.80 8.86
N VAL A 152 -9.25 1.94 8.25
CA VAL A 152 -9.06 3.21 8.99
C VAL A 152 -10.09 4.27 8.62
N GLY A 153 -11.15 3.88 7.91
CA GLY A 153 -12.27 4.74 7.58
C GLY A 153 -12.54 4.83 6.08
N GLU A 154 -13.20 5.89 5.69
CA GLU A 154 -13.60 6.19 4.32
C GLU A 154 -13.10 7.57 3.93
N THR A 155 -12.92 7.82 2.64
CA THR A 155 -12.59 9.15 2.14
C THR A 155 -13.18 9.38 0.75
N VAL A 156 -13.38 10.63 0.37
CA VAL A 156 -13.77 11.03 -0.98
C VAL A 156 -12.54 11.59 -1.68
N ILE A 157 -12.26 11.15 -2.90
CA ILE A 157 -11.19 11.68 -3.75
C ILE A 157 -11.79 11.88 -5.14
N LYS A 158 -11.76 13.12 -5.67
CA LYS A 158 -12.32 13.47 -6.97
C LYS A 158 -13.77 12.98 -7.14
N ASP A 159 -14.61 13.27 -6.15
CA ASP A 159 -16.03 12.93 -6.11
C ASP A 159 -16.36 11.42 -6.11
N GLU A 160 -15.39 10.56 -5.85
CA GLU A 160 -15.57 9.12 -5.69
C GLU A 160 -15.29 8.67 -4.24
N ASP A 161 -16.11 7.70 -3.76
CA ASP A 161 -15.99 7.14 -2.40
C ASP A 161 -14.97 5.99 -2.35
N TYR A 162 -14.13 5.99 -1.32
CA TYR A 162 -13.08 4.99 -1.08
C TYR A 162 -13.11 4.46 0.33
N ASP A 163 -12.93 3.15 0.48
CA ASP A 163 -12.52 2.53 1.72
C ASP A 163 -10.99 2.68 1.88
N VAL A 164 -10.55 2.96 3.10
CA VAL A 164 -9.12 3.20 3.38
C VAL A 164 -8.56 2.08 4.24
N ILE A 165 -7.58 1.36 3.71
CA ILE A 165 -6.93 0.24 4.38
C ILE A 165 -5.47 0.60 4.68
N LYS A 166 -5.13 0.64 5.97
CA LYS A 166 -3.74 0.72 6.42
C LYS A 166 -3.12 -0.68 6.43
N VAL A 167 -1.91 -0.78 5.90
CA VAL A 167 -1.14 -2.03 5.85
C VAL A 167 0.22 -1.82 6.49
N THR A 168 0.62 -2.79 7.30
CA THR A 168 1.95 -2.93 7.89
C THR A 168 2.38 -4.40 7.77
N PHE A 169 3.64 -4.71 8.06
CA PHE A 169 4.16 -6.05 7.94
C PHE A 169 4.71 -6.55 9.27
N VAL A 170 4.57 -7.86 9.54
CA VAL A 170 5.27 -8.49 10.67
C VAL A 170 6.77 -8.60 10.35
N LYS A 171 7.64 -8.50 11.37
CA LYS A 171 9.10 -8.60 11.19
C LYS A 171 9.52 -9.90 10.50
N GLN A 172 8.88 -11.01 10.86
CA GLN A 172 9.16 -12.32 10.28
C GLN A 172 8.39 -12.46 8.97
N GLY A 173 9.07 -12.33 7.84
CA GLY A 173 8.48 -12.41 6.49
C GLY A 173 8.16 -11.04 5.86
N GLY A 174 8.24 -9.93 6.60
CA GLY A 174 7.99 -8.57 6.09
C GLY A 174 9.19 -7.92 5.37
N GLY A 175 10.33 -8.62 5.29
CA GLY A 175 11.53 -8.08 4.64
C GLY A 175 12.16 -6.91 5.42
N THR A 176 12.89 -6.04 4.72
CA THR A 176 13.49 -4.82 5.28
C THR A 176 12.47 -3.71 5.49
N ASP A 177 11.31 -3.81 4.88
CA ASP A 177 10.28 -2.76 4.85
C ASP A 177 9.22 -2.96 5.95
N HIS A 178 9.53 -3.77 6.98
CA HIS A 178 8.59 -4.07 8.08
C HIS A 178 8.23 -2.84 8.93
N ASP A 179 9.05 -1.79 8.92
CA ASP A 179 8.77 -0.51 9.60
C ASP A 179 7.98 0.47 8.71
N ASP A 180 7.81 0.16 7.43
CA ASP A 180 7.08 1.00 6.50
C ASP A 180 5.58 0.91 6.74
N ILE A 181 4.89 2.02 6.53
CA ILE A 181 3.44 2.10 6.63
C ILE A 181 2.89 2.36 5.23
N PHE A 182 1.93 1.54 4.84
CA PHE A 182 1.20 1.69 3.59
C PHE A 182 -0.25 2.07 3.84
N MET A 183 -0.85 2.76 2.90
CA MET A 183 -2.27 3.10 2.89
C MET A 183 -2.82 2.93 1.48
N TYR A 184 -3.92 2.20 1.36
CA TYR A 184 -4.58 1.92 0.09
C TYR A 184 -5.98 2.52 0.10
N TRP A 185 -6.36 3.20 -0.98
CA TRP A 185 -7.70 3.69 -1.23
C TRP A 185 -8.36 2.81 -2.27
N ILE A 186 -9.33 2.02 -1.80
CA ILE A 186 -10.07 1.05 -2.59
C ILE A 186 -11.41 1.68 -2.95
N ASN A 187 -11.68 1.86 -4.23
CA ASN A 187 -12.91 2.46 -4.71
C ASN A 187 -14.12 1.59 -4.33
N LYS A 188 -15.13 2.17 -3.68
CA LYS A 188 -16.28 1.44 -3.14
C LYS A 188 -17.18 0.82 -4.22
N LYS A 189 -17.16 1.34 -5.45
CA LYS A 189 -17.96 0.85 -6.56
C LYS A 189 -17.26 -0.19 -7.41
N SER A 190 -15.99 0.05 -7.74
CA SER A 190 -15.22 -0.82 -8.65
C SER A 190 -14.33 -1.80 -7.93
N HIS A 191 -14.08 -1.59 -6.64
CA HIS A 191 -13.12 -2.32 -5.79
C HIS A 191 -11.67 -2.24 -6.28
N TYR A 192 -11.34 -1.30 -7.16
CA TYR A 192 -9.98 -1.08 -7.61
C TYR A 192 -9.19 -0.23 -6.63
N ILE A 193 -7.89 -0.53 -6.47
CA ILE A 193 -6.94 0.35 -5.80
C ILE A 193 -6.58 1.48 -6.77
N ASN A 194 -7.21 2.64 -6.62
CA ASN A 194 -6.92 3.79 -7.48
C ASN A 194 -5.79 4.66 -6.91
N TYR A 195 -5.60 4.61 -5.59
CA TYR A 195 -4.53 5.37 -4.92
C TYR A 195 -3.86 4.51 -3.87
N LEU A 196 -2.58 4.75 -3.66
CA LEU A 196 -1.84 4.21 -2.54
C LEU A 196 -0.80 5.22 -2.02
N ALA A 197 -0.43 5.09 -0.78
CA ALA A 197 0.63 5.88 -0.19
C ALA A 197 1.51 5.02 0.71
N TYR A 198 2.74 5.46 0.92
CA TYR A 198 3.62 4.85 1.91
C TYR A 198 4.63 5.86 2.46
N SER A 199 5.05 5.58 3.68
CA SER A 199 6.18 6.25 4.33
C SER A 199 7.24 5.21 4.69
N TYR A 200 8.49 5.58 4.50
CA TYR A 200 9.66 4.77 4.79
C TYR A 200 10.72 5.59 5.54
N SER A 201 11.59 4.92 6.29
CA SER A 201 12.59 5.55 7.16
C SER A 201 14.03 5.44 6.65
N VAL A 202 14.31 4.57 5.69
CA VAL A 202 15.65 4.41 5.12
C VAL A 202 16.06 5.60 4.26
N ASN A 203 17.37 5.89 4.12
CA ASN A 203 17.90 6.97 3.28
C ASN A 203 17.22 8.32 3.52
N GLU A 204 17.22 8.79 4.76
CA GLU A 204 16.59 10.06 5.20
C GLU A 204 15.05 10.04 5.20
N GLY A 205 14.45 8.91 4.88
CA GLY A 205 13.01 8.73 4.86
C GLY A 205 12.34 9.34 3.64
N GLY A 206 11.05 9.07 3.52
CA GLY A 206 10.24 9.64 2.44
C GLY A 206 8.76 9.34 2.59
N VAL A 207 7.95 10.17 1.95
CA VAL A 207 6.51 9.98 1.83
C VAL A 207 6.15 10.02 0.36
N ARG A 208 5.45 9.00 -0.09
CA ARG A 208 5.02 8.87 -1.48
C ARG A 208 3.51 8.65 -1.55
N PHE A 209 2.91 9.21 -2.59
CA PHE A 209 1.54 8.97 -2.98
C PHE A 209 1.52 8.53 -4.43
N ARG A 210 0.72 7.54 -4.78
CA ARG A 210 0.59 7.06 -6.15
C ARG A 210 -0.86 7.13 -6.59
N SER A 211 -1.10 7.69 -7.77
CA SER A 211 -2.39 7.68 -8.44
C SER A 211 -2.33 6.74 -9.65
N ALA A 212 -3.26 5.78 -9.71
CA ALA A 212 -3.33 4.82 -10.80
C ALA A 212 -3.82 5.47 -12.10
N TYR A 213 -3.27 5.02 -13.23
CA TYR A 213 -3.72 5.36 -14.57
C TYR A 213 -3.45 4.22 -15.54
N ASN A 214 -3.86 4.36 -16.79
CA ASN A 214 -3.63 3.38 -17.86
C ASN A 214 -3.99 1.93 -17.43
N PRO A 215 -5.23 1.68 -16.92
CA PRO A 215 -5.64 0.34 -16.53
C PRO A 215 -5.84 -0.54 -17.76
N ARG A 216 -5.39 -1.80 -17.66
CA ARG A 216 -5.55 -2.81 -18.70
C ARG A 216 -5.72 -4.19 -18.08
N THR A 217 -6.53 -5.03 -18.72
CA THR A 217 -6.72 -6.42 -18.30
C THR A 217 -6.12 -7.33 -19.36
N ILE A 218 -5.22 -8.20 -18.94
CA ILE A 218 -4.55 -9.17 -19.80
C ILE A 218 -4.86 -10.55 -19.22
N ASP A 219 -5.58 -11.37 -19.98
CA ASP A 219 -6.02 -12.71 -19.61
C ASP A 219 -6.61 -12.79 -18.19
N GLY A 220 -7.52 -11.86 -17.88
CA GLY A 220 -8.23 -11.81 -16.60
C GLY A 220 -7.51 -11.10 -15.46
N ILE A 221 -6.23 -10.75 -15.61
CA ILE A 221 -5.46 -10.00 -14.61
C ILE A 221 -5.40 -8.52 -14.98
N ARG A 222 -5.76 -7.66 -14.02
CA ARG A 222 -5.69 -6.21 -14.16
C ARG A 222 -4.28 -5.71 -13.81
N PHE A 223 -3.67 -5.02 -14.75
CA PHE A 223 -2.47 -4.22 -14.59
C PHE A 223 -2.81 -2.73 -14.67
N GLN A 224 -2.03 -1.90 -14.04
CA GLN A 224 -2.17 -0.44 -14.10
C GLN A 224 -0.83 0.23 -13.79
N ASP A 225 -0.68 1.41 -14.34
CA ASP A 225 0.48 2.26 -14.12
C ASP A 225 0.20 3.28 -13.02
N TYR A 226 1.23 3.94 -12.51
CA TYR A 226 1.08 4.93 -11.45
C TYR A 226 1.89 6.19 -11.72
N ILE A 227 1.30 7.34 -11.47
CA ILE A 227 2.04 8.56 -11.25
C ILE A 227 2.50 8.57 -9.80
N ASN A 228 3.80 8.71 -9.57
CA ASN A 228 4.43 8.72 -8.26
C ASN A 228 4.64 10.17 -7.81
N TRP A 229 3.99 10.55 -6.73
CA TRP A 229 4.02 11.88 -6.15
C TRP A 229 4.85 11.90 -4.87
N GLU A 230 5.51 13.01 -4.62
CA GLU A 230 6.30 13.26 -3.43
C GLU A 230 5.60 14.25 -2.52
N ALA A 231 5.63 13.97 -1.20
CA ALA A 231 5.24 14.88 -0.14
C ALA A 231 6.42 15.10 0.82
N PRO A 232 6.43 16.19 1.62
CA PRO A 232 7.44 16.40 2.66
C PRO A 232 7.51 15.23 3.64
N VAL A 233 8.73 14.90 4.09
CA VAL A 233 8.95 13.87 5.11
C VAL A 233 8.14 14.20 6.38
N GLY A 234 7.49 13.19 6.97
CA GLY A 234 6.64 13.38 8.15
C GLY A 234 5.19 13.76 7.83
N THR A 235 4.83 13.98 6.55
CA THR A 235 3.42 14.18 6.17
C THR A 235 2.61 12.92 6.50
N ALA A 236 1.50 13.09 7.22
CA ALA A 236 0.59 11.98 7.52
C ALA A 236 -0.06 11.46 6.23
N LEU A 237 -0.06 10.13 6.04
CA LEU A 237 -0.57 9.52 4.80
C LEU A 237 -2.05 9.87 4.54
N SER A 238 -2.85 10.04 5.60
CA SER A 238 -4.26 10.43 5.49
C SER A 238 -4.50 11.84 4.91
N GLN A 239 -3.49 12.71 4.90
CA GLN A 239 -3.58 14.07 4.35
C GLN A 239 -3.29 14.09 2.84
N LEU A 240 -2.66 13.05 2.30
CA LEU A 240 -2.18 13.04 0.92
C LEU A 240 -3.27 13.15 -0.14
N PRO A 241 -4.48 12.56 0.02
CA PRO A 241 -5.57 12.79 -0.93
C PRO A 241 -5.94 14.25 -1.08
N ALA A 242 -6.13 14.97 0.03
CA ALA A 242 -6.49 16.38 0.00
C ALA A 242 -5.36 17.26 -0.57
N MET A 243 -4.09 16.91 -0.31
CA MET A 243 -2.93 17.57 -0.92
C MET A 243 -2.87 17.31 -2.43
N PHE A 244 -3.18 16.09 -2.86
CA PHE A 244 -3.24 15.71 -4.27
C PHE A 244 -4.30 16.52 -5.02
N GLU A 245 -5.52 16.61 -4.49
CA GLU A 245 -6.61 17.39 -5.10
C GLU A 245 -6.28 18.88 -5.21
N LYS A 246 -5.56 19.42 -4.24
CA LYS A 246 -5.10 20.82 -4.24
C LYS A 246 -3.86 21.08 -5.12
N GLY A 247 -3.32 20.05 -5.78
CA GLY A 247 -2.08 20.17 -6.57
C GLY A 247 -0.84 20.51 -5.75
N GLN A 248 -0.80 20.10 -4.47
CA GLN A 248 0.30 20.38 -3.54
C GLN A 248 1.37 19.28 -3.52
N LEU A 249 1.14 18.17 -4.22
CA LEU A 249 2.13 17.11 -4.38
C LEU A 249 2.95 17.34 -5.64
N LYS A 250 4.24 17.01 -5.58
CA LYS A 250 5.17 17.11 -6.71
C LYS A 250 5.24 15.78 -7.45
N GLU A 251 5.00 15.77 -8.76
CA GLU A 251 5.25 14.58 -9.59
C GLU A 251 6.76 14.26 -9.57
N LEU A 252 7.10 13.06 -9.13
CA LEU A 252 8.48 12.59 -9.02
C LEU A 252 8.85 11.70 -10.20
N SER A 253 7.97 10.79 -10.62
CA SER A 253 8.18 9.85 -11.70
C SER A 253 6.90 9.17 -12.13
N ARG A 254 6.94 8.51 -13.28
CA ARG A 254 5.91 7.56 -13.71
C ARG A 254 6.41 6.14 -13.53
N ILE A 255 5.53 5.26 -13.14
CA ILE A 255 5.78 3.84 -12.92
C ILE A 255 4.90 3.11 -13.91
N GLU A 256 5.52 2.67 -14.98
CA GLU A 256 4.85 2.03 -16.12
C GLU A 256 5.34 0.61 -16.25
N THR A 257 4.40 -0.33 -16.39
CA THR A 257 4.69 -1.72 -16.72
C THR A 257 4.40 -1.91 -18.19
N GLU A 258 5.47 -1.98 -18.99
CA GLU A 258 5.38 -2.06 -20.45
C GLU A 258 5.39 -3.51 -20.92
N GLU A 259 4.86 -3.77 -22.12
CA GLU A 259 4.89 -5.09 -22.77
C GLU A 259 4.45 -6.25 -21.86
N VAL A 260 3.40 -6.05 -21.09
CA VAL A 260 2.87 -7.11 -20.23
C VAL A 260 2.34 -8.26 -21.11
N LYS A 261 2.86 -9.47 -20.89
CA LYS A 261 2.47 -10.68 -21.65
C LYS A 261 2.26 -11.85 -20.70
N ASN A 262 1.22 -12.63 -20.97
CA ASN A 262 1.03 -13.96 -20.40
C ASN A 262 1.94 -14.95 -21.13
N LEU A 263 2.76 -15.68 -20.40
CA LEU A 263 3.73 -16.62 -20.97
C LEU A 263 3.16 -18.02 -21.21
N ASP A 264 1.95 -18.30 -20.72
CA ASP A 264 1.25 -19.58 -20.97
C ASP A 264 0.48 -19.55 -22.31
N HIS A 265 0.21 -18.36 -22.83
CA HIS A 265 -0.33 -18.16 -24.17
C HIS A 265 0.84 -17.98 -25.13
N THR A 266 1.31 -19.07 -25.74
CA THR A 266 2.16 -18.98 -26.93
C THR A 266 1.31 -18.42 -28.05
N ASP A 267 1.57 -17.19 -28.47
CA ASP A 267 1.07 -16.70 -29.75
C ASP A 267 1.61 -17.66 -30.83
N PHE A 268 0.75 -18.57 -31.29
CA PHE A 268 1.02 -19.22 -32.57
C PHE A 268 0.87 -18.10 -33.61
N GLU A 269 1.96 -17.44 -33.96
CA GLU A 269 2.02 -16.63 -35.16
C GLU A 269 1.74 -17.60 -36.33
N GLU A 270 0.56 -17.43 -36.96
CA GLU A 270 0.22 -18.03 -38.23
C GLU A 270 1.00 -17.36 -39.40
#